data_b7436499a4bca479e0e98b36e9c50848
#
_entry.id   b7436499a4bca479e0e98b36e9c50848
#
_cell.length_a   1.000
_cell.length_b   1.000
_cell.length_c   1.000
_cell.angle_alpha   90.00
_cell.angle_beta   90.00
_cell.angle_gamma   90.00
#
_symmetry.space_group_name_H-M   'P 1'
#
loop_
_entity.id
_entity.type
_entity.pdbx_description
1 polymer ?
#
loop_
_entity_poly.entity_id
_entity_poly.type
_entity_poly.pdbx_seq_one_letter_code
_entity_poly.pdbx_strand_id
1 'polypeptide(L)'
;MTLDNLLGRGLEKAAADREELARYFERIGRKLADSRQGSISLDSRFDLAFEALLQIALAALRANGYRTTSAAGHQRLALQALPKSLGLDAERVRALEEFRKKRSAGLYLAAFEPSAAEVEALVRAVERLQKDLAAWLKAKRPDLAPKAGK
;
A
#
# COMPACT_ATOMS: atom_id res chain seq x y z
N MET A 1 -11.48 18.02 0.11
CA MET A 1 -10.76 17.58 1.33
C MET A 1 -9.31 17.31 1.02
N THR A 2 -8.44 17.58 1.94
CA THR A 2 -7.00 17.37 1.81
C THR A 2 -6.51 16.44 2.93
N LEU A 3 -5.25 16.00 2.83
CA LEU A 3 -4.64 15.20 3.90
C LEU A 3 -4.58 15.98 5.22
N ASP A 4 -4.47 17.32 5.17
CA ASP A 4 -4.46 18.15 6.37
C ASP A 4 -5.73 17.98 7.21
N ASN A 5 -6.85 17.62 6.60
CA ASN A 5 -8.08 17.36 7.34
C ASN A 5 -8.00 16.16 8.27
N LEU A 6 -7.00 15.31 8.08
CA LEU A 6 -6.78 14.12 8.91
C LEU A 6 -5.73 14.34 10.01
N LEU A 7 -5.14 15.54 10.10
CA LEU A 7 -4.22 15.87 11.17
C LEU A 7 -4.94 15.81 12.51
N GLY A 8 -4.35 15.11 13.48
CA GLY A 8 -4.97 14.85 14.77
C GLY A 8 -6.05 13.79 14.73
N ARG A 9 -6.34 13.22 13.55
CA ARG A 9 -7.36 12.17 13.34
C ARG A 9 -6.74 10.92 12.72
N GLY A 10 -5.52 10.60 13.10
CA GLY A 10 -4.79 9.45 12.61
C GLY A 10 -3.56 9.79 11.79
N LEU A 11 -3.38 11.05 11.39
CA LEU A 11 -2.18 11.52 10.71
C LEU A 11 -1.47 12.60 11.53
N GLU A 12 -0.14 12.64 11.36
CA GLU A 12 0.69 13.75 11.85
C GLU A 12 1.68 14.13 10.75
N LYS A 13 2.14 15.38 10.77
CA LYS A 13 3.14 15.82 9.79
C LYS A 13 4.50 15.24 10.14
N ALA A 14 5.18 14.72 9.11
CA ALA A 14 6.53 14.19 9.28
C ALA A 14 7.19 14.14 7.90
N ALA A 15 8.28 14.88 7.74
CA ALA A 15 9.01 14.89 6.48
C ALA A 15 9.69 13.53 6.23
N ALA A 16 9.71 13.10 4.99
CA ALA A 16 10.42 11.90 4.56
C ALA A 16 11.62 12.29 3.71
N ASP A 17 12.59 11.38 3.62
CA ASP A 17 13.73 11.56 2.72
C ASP A 17 13.78 10.41 1.70
N ARG A 18 14.68 10.54 0.71
CA ARG A 18 14.82 9.54 -0.35
C ARG A 18 15.19 8.16 0.18
N GLU A 19 16.02 8.11 1.20
CA GLU A 19 16.45 6.83 1.78
C GLU A 19 15.30 6.09 2.42
N GLU A 20 14.41 6.79 3.09
CA GLU A 20 13.21 6.20 3.67
C GLU A 20 12.33 5.62 2.56
N LEU A 21 12.08 6.37 1.51
CA LEU A 21 11.28 5.90 0.37
C LEU A 21 11.94 4.71 -0.31
N ALA A 22 13.27 4.71 -0.44
CA ALA A 22 14.01 3.57 -0.99
C ALA A 22 13.79 2.30 -0.17
N ARG A 23 13.78 2.42 1.15
CA ARG A 23 13.50 1.27 2.04
C ARG A 23 12.08 0.75 1.83
N TYR A 24 11.10 1.63 1.64
CA TYR A 24 9.74 1.21 1.31
C TYR A 24 9.72 0.42 -0.01
N PHE A 25 10.35 0.94 -1.06
CA PHE A 25 10.38 0.26 -2.36
C PHE A 25 11.07 -1.10 -2.29
N GLU A 26 12.15 -1.22 -1.54
CA GLU A 26 12.80 -2.51 -1.31
C GLU A 26 11.87 -3.51 -0.64
N ARG A 27 11.18 -3.07 0.41
CA ARG A 27 10.25 -3.92 1.15
C ARG A 27 9.07 -4.34 0.30
N ILE A 28 8.51 -3.40 -0.46
CA ILE A 28 7.41 -3.68 -1.40
C ILE A 28 7.86 -4.74 -2.40
N GLY A 29 9.03 -4.56 -2.99
CA GLY A 29 9.57 -5.50 -3.98
C GLY A 29 9.77 -6.90 -3.42
N ARG A 30 10.30 -7.01 -2.21
CA ARG A 30 10.50 -8.32 -1.56
C ARG A 30 9.17 -9.00 -1.28
N LYS A 31 8.19 -8.26 -0.75
CA LYS A 31 6.86 -8.83 -0.45
C LYS A 31 6.16 -9.31 -1.71
N LEU A 32 6.25 -8.54 -2.80
CA LEU A 32 5.68 -8.95 -4.08
C LEU A 32 6.37 -10.19 -4.64
N ALA A 33 7.71 -10.23 -4.59
CA ALA A 33 8.46 -11.40 -5.05
C ALA A 33 8.07 -12.64 -4.25
N ASP A 34 7.98 -12.52 -2.93
CA ASP A 34 7.58 -13.63 -2.05
C ASP A 34 6.15 -14.08 -2.35
N SER A 35 5.25 -13.15 -2.64
CA SER A 35 3.86 -13.48 -2.96
C SER A 35 3.71 -14.29 -4.23
N ARG A 36 4.73 -14.29 -5.10
CA ARG A 36 4.71 -15.07 -6.35
C ARG A 36 5.33 -16.46 -6.21
N GLN A 37 5.88 -16.80 -5.05
CA GLN A 37 6.53 -18.08 -4.86
C GLN A 37 5.51 -19.22 -4.81
N GLY A 38 5.55 -20.12 -5.79
CA GLY A 38 4.60 -21.22 -5.91
C GLY A 38 4.65 -22.24 -4.78
N SER A 39 5.75 -22.28 -4.04
CA SER A 39 5.92 -23.20 -2.90
C SER A 39 5.24 -22.70 -1.62
N ILE A 40 4.79 -21.45 -1.61
CA ILE A 40 4.11 -20.84 -0.46
C ILE A 40 2.60 -21.02 -0.62
N SER A 41 1.88 -21.27 0.48
CA SER A 41 0.43 -21.44 0.46
C SER A 41 -0.28 -20.21 -0.10
N LEU A 42 -1.47 -20.41 -0.67
CA LEU A 42 -2.23 -19.32 -1.28
C LEU A 42 -2.62 -18.24 -0.26
N ASP A 43 -3.00 -18.63 0.95
CA ASP A 43 -3.35 -17.66 1.99
C ASP A 43 -2.14 -16.84 2.42
N SER A 44 -0.96 -17.45 2.54
CA SER A 44 0.27 -16.73 2.85
C SER A 44 0.67 -15.79 1.71
N ARG A 45 0.52 -16.24 0.47
CA ARG A 45 0.80 -15.40 -0.70
C ARG A 45 -0.15 -14.20 -0.75
N PHE A 46 -1.41 -14.40 -0.43
CA PHE A 46 -2.38 -13.31 -0.35
C PHE A 46 -1.96 -12.30 0.73
N ASP A 47 -1.58 -12.77 1.90
CA ASP A 47 -1.13 -11.92 3.01
C ASP A 47 0.12 -11.11 2.63
N LEU A 48 1.09 -11.73 1.97
CA LEU A 48 2.30 -11.04 1.53
C LEU A 48 2.00 -9.95 0.51
N ALA A 49 1.13 -10.23 -0.45
CA ALA A 49 0.72 -9.22 -1.43
C ALA A 49 -0.04 -8.07 -0.75
N PHE A 50 -0.87 -8.40 0.23
CA PHE A 50 -1.61 -7.37 0.97
C PHE A 50 -0.65 -6.50 1.82
N GLU A 51 0.38 -7.08 2.42
CA GLU A 51 1.40 -6.31 3.12
C GLU A 51 2.12 -5.35 2.19
N ALA A 52 2.41 -5.78 0.95
CA ALA A 52 2.99 -4.89 -0.06
C ALA A 52 2.05 -3.71 -0.35
N LEU A 53 0.75 -3.98 -0.46
CA LEU A 53 -0.26 -2.93 -0.65
C LEU A 53 -0.21 -1.91 0.48
N LEU A 54 -0.18 -2.37 1.72
CA LEU A 54 -0.09 -1.47 2.89
C LEU A 54 1.17 -0.63 2.87
N GLN A 55 2.30 -1.24 2.51
CA GLN A 55 3.57 -0.51 2.41
C GLN A 55 3.50 0.60 1.36
N ILE A 56 2.84 0.36 0.23
CA ILE A 56 2.66 1.39 -0.81
C ILE A 56 1.79 2.53 -0.27
N ALA A 57 0.67 2.19 0.38
CA ALA A 57 -0.23 3.21 0.92
C ALA A 57 0.45 4.07 1.99
N LEU A 58 1.24 3.45 2.86
CA LEU A 58 2.02 4.17 3.87
C LEU A 58 3.10 5.02 3.23
N ALA A 59 3.81 4.48 2.22
CA ALA A 59 4.83 5.24 1.50
C ALA A 59 4.24 6.47 0.81
N ALA A 60 3.03 6.36 0.28
CA ALA A 60 2.34 7.48 -0.35
C ALA A 60 2.07 8.60 0.65
N LEU A 61 1.64 8.26 1.87
CA LEU A 61 1.46 9.25 2.94
C LEU A 61 2.80 9.90 3.31
N ARG A 62 3.85 9.09 3.46
CA ARG A 62 5.18 9.61 3.78
C ARG A 62 5.67 10.57 2.70
N ALA A 63 5.47 10.23 1.44
CA ALA A 63 5.87 11.07 0.31
C ALA A 63 5.13 12.42 0.31
N ASN A 64 3.92 12.45 0.86
CA ASN A 64 3.14 13.67 1.01
C ASN A 64 3.50 14.47 2.28
N GLY A 65 4.42 13.97 3.10
CA GLY A 65 4.84 14.64 4.33
C GLY A 65 4.02 14.29 5.56
N TYR A 66 3.34 13.14 5.55
CA TYR A 66 2.51 12.69 6.66
C TYR A 66 2.92 11.28 7.07
N ARG A 67 2.58 10.92 8.29
CA ARG A 67 2.64 9.52 8.72
C ARG A 67 1.41 9.21 9.57
N THR A 68 1.05 7.93 9.63
CA THR A 68 -0.02 7.49 10.50
C THR A 68 0.45 7.50 11.95
N THR A 69 -0.47 7.82 12.85
CA THR A 69 -0.22 7.68 14.29
C THR A 69 -0.44 6.21 14.69
N SER A 70 -0.15 5.87 15.94
CA SER A 70 -0.34 4.50 16.42
C SER A 70 -1.81 4.17 16.74
N ALA A 71 -2.75 5.03 16.35
CA ALA A 71 -4.16 4.82 16.60
C ALA A 71 -4.69 3.58 15.85
N ALA A 72 -5.70 2.93 16.43
CA ALA A 72 -6.37 1.80 15.78
C ALA A 72 -6.94 2.23 14.42
N GLY A 73 -6.88 1.32 13.44
CA GLY A 73 -7.39 1.59 12.11
C GLY A 73 -6.43 2.34 11.18
N HIS A 74 -5.17 2.48 11.56
CA HIS A 74 -4.20 3.20 10.72
C HIS A 74 -4.00 2.55 9.33
N GLN A 75 -4.13 1.24 9.22
CA GLN A 75 -4.04 0.55 7.93
C GLN A 75 -5.18 0.95 7.01
N ARG A 76 -6.40 0.95 7.55
CA ARG A 76 -7.59 1.36 6.81
C ARG A 76 -7.48 2.82 6.38
N LEU A 77 -7.00 3.67 7.28
CA LEU A 77 -6.80 5.08 7.01
C LEU A 77 -5.84 5.29 5.84
N ALA A 78 -4.72 4.55 5.82
CA ALA A 78 -3.75 4.67 4.74
C ALA A 78 -4.37 4.33 3.39
N LEU A 79 -5.17 3.26 3.31
CA LEU A 79 -5.88 2.87 2.10
C LEU A 79 -6.91 3.92 1.69
N GLN A 80 -7.71 4.39 2.65
CA GLN A 80 -8.76 5.38 2.39
C GLN A 80 -8.19 6.75 2.00
N ALA A 81 -6.95 7.03 2.33
CA ALA A 81 -6.28 8.27 1.97
C ALA A 81 -5.73 8.27 0.53
N LEU A 82 -5.71 7.13 -0.17
CA LEU A 82 -5.13 7.02 -1.51
C LEU A 82 -5.71 8.01 -2.55
N PRO A 83 -7.00 8.38 -2.52
CA PRO A 83 -7.48 9.44 -3.41
C PRO A 83 -6.76 10.76 -3.20
N LYS A 84 -6.38 11.07 -1.97
CA LYS A 84 -5.69 12.31 -1.61
C LYS A 84 -4.17 12.19 -1.76
N SER A 85 -3.60 11.03 -1.45
CA SER A 85 -2.15 10.83 -1.48
C SER A 85 -1.63 10.58 -2.88
N LEU A 86 -2.35 9.81 -3.72
CA LEU A 86 -1.93 9.45 -5.07
C LEU A 86 -2.92 9.85 -6.15
N GLY A 87 -4.06 10.44 -5.80
CA GLY A 87 -5.09 10.78 -6.77
C GLY A 87 -5.84 9.56 -7.29
N LEU A 88 -5.87 8.47 -6.54
CA LEU A 88 -6.54 7.24 -6.95
C LEU A 88 -8.05 7.45 -7.01
N ASP A 89 -8.71 6.92 -8.05
CA ASP A 89 -10.16 7.06 -8.16
C ASP A 89 -10.89 6.18 -7.13
N ALA A 90 -12.15 6.53 -6.86
CA ALA A 90 -12.96 5.87 -5.82
C ALA A 90 -13.21 4.40 -6.13
N GLU A 91 -13.32 4.04 -7.41
CA GLU A 91 -13.56 2.66 -7.82
C GLU A 91 -12.36 1.77 -7.47
N ARG A 92 -11.15 2.24 -7.75
CA ARG A 92 -9.94 1.50 -7.41
C ARG A 92 -9.79 1.37 -5.89
N VAL A 93 -10.11 2.42 -5.14
CA VAL A 93 -10.06 2.36 -3.66
C VAL A 93 -11.04 1.33 -3.13
N ARG A 94 -12.25 1.27 -3.71
CA ARG A 94 -13.24 0.24 -3.31
C ARG A 94 -12.72 -1.17 -3.57
N ALA A 95 -12.06 -1.38 -4.71
CA ALA A 95 -11.49 -2.70 -5.04
C ALA A 95 -10.41 -3.09 -4.02
N LEU A 96 -9.55 -2.15 -3.63
CA LEU A 96 -8.51 -2.40 -2.63
C LEU A 96 -9.12 -2.68 -1.26
N GLU A 97 -10.19 -1.98 -0.90
CA GLU A 97 -10.92 -2.19 0.35
C GLU A 97 -11.54 -3.60 0.42
N GLU A 98 -12.00 -4.13 -0.72
CA GLU A 98 -12.51 -5.50 -0.78
C GLU A 98 -11.42 -6.52 -0.44
N PHE A 99 -10.19 -6.31 -0.92
CA PHE A 99 -9.06 -7.17 -0.55
C PHE A 99 -8.79 -7.09 0.96
N ARG A 100 -8.87 -5.90 1.55
CA ARG A 100 -8.68 -5.73 2.99
C ARG A 100 -9.74 -6.51 3.78
N LYS A 101 -11.00 -6.43 3.36
CA LYS A 101 -12.10 -7.16 4.00
C LYS A 101 -11.89 -8.66 3.92
N LYS A 102 -11.46 -9.17 2.78
CA LYS A 102 -11.17 -10.59 2.59
C LYS A 102 -10.05 -11.06 3.51
N ARG A 103 -8.97 -10.27 3.59
CA ARG A 103 -7.86 -10.60 4.48
C ARG A 103 -8.31 -10.62 5.94
N SER A 104 -9.10 -9.66 6.36
CA SER A 104 -9.63 -9.62 7.73
C SER A 104 -10.51 -10.83 8.02
N ALA A 105 -11.38 -11.22 7.08
CA ALA A 105 -12.22 -12.40 7.22
C ALA A 105 -11.38 -13.67 7.37
N GLY A 106 -10.32 -13.80 6.59
CA GLY A 106 -9.39 -14.93 6.69
C GLY A 106 -8.65 -14.96 8.01
N LEU A 107 -8.12 -13.81 8.43
CA LEU A 107 -7.28 -13.70 9.63
C LEU A 107 -8.08 -13.91 10.93
N TYR A 108 -9.23 -13.27 11.05
CA TYR A 108 -9.98 -13.25 12.31
C TYR A 108 -11.10 -14.25 12.39
N LEU A 109 -11.65 -14.69 11.25
CA LEU A 109 -12.84 -15.54 11.21
C LEU A 109 -12.57 -16.89 10.56
N ALA A 110 -11.38 -17.09 9.97
CA ALA A 110 -11.05 -18.24 9.14
C ALA A 110 -12.11 -18.46 8.04
N ALA A 111 -12.75 -17.37 7.59
CA ALA A 111 -13.90 -17.41 6.69
C ALA A 111 -13.53 -17.19 5.22
N PHE A 112 -12.26 -16.91 4.92
CA PHE A 112 -11.80 -16.66 3.56
C PHE A 112 -10.58 -17.52 3.26
N GLU A 113 -10.68 -18.29 2.19
CA GLU A 113 -9.58 -19.08 1.64
C GLU A 113 -9.37 -18.58 0.20
N PRO A 114 -8.26 -17.88 -0.09
CA PRO A 114 -8.07 -17.32 -1.42
C PRO A 114 -7.82 -18.41 -2.47
N SER A 115 -8.39 -18.23 -3.65
CA SER A 115 -8.05 -19.03 -4.81
C SER A 115 -6.78 -18.48 -5.46
N ALA A 116 -6.18 -19.25 -6.36
CA ALA A 116 -5.03 -18.77 -7.14
C ALA A 116 -5.40 -17.52 -7.95
N ALA A 117 -6.62 -17.47 -8.50
CA ALA A 117 -7.09 -16.30 -9.24
C ALA A 117 -7.20 -15.05 -8.36
N GLU A 118 -7.62 -15.23 -7.11
CA GLU A 118 -7.73 -14.10 -6.18
C GLU A 118 -6.37 -13.58 -5.76
N VAL A 119 -5.40 -14.47 -5.54
CA VAL A 119 -4.01 -14.07 -5.26
C VAL A 119 -3.47 -13.27 -6.45
N GLU A 120 -3.67 -13.79 -7.67
CA GLU A 120 -3.21 -13.14 -8.89
C GLU A 120 -3.83 -11.74 -9.06
N ALA A 121 -5.12 -11.62 -8.79
CA ALA A 121 -5.84 -10.34 -8.89
C ALA A 121 -5.25 -9.31 -7.91
N LEU A 122 -4.97 -9.73 -6.68
CA LEU A 122 -4.36 -8.85 -5.69
C LEU A 122 -2.95 -8.45 -6.11
N VAL A 123 -2.13 -9.40 -6.55
CA VAL A 123 -0.76 -9.12 -6.98
C VAL A 123 -0.75 -8.08 -8.11
N ARG A 124 -1.62 -8.26 -9.11
CA ARG A 124 -1.72 -7.31 -10.23
C ARG A 124 -2.15 -5.91 -9.78
N ALA A 125 -3.12 -5.84 -8.88
CA ALA A 125 -3.58 -4.55 -8.33
C ALA A 125 -2.45 -3.85 -7.60
N VAL A 126 -1.65 -4.59 -6.82
CA VAL A 126 -0.53 -4.05 -6.06
C VAL A 126 0.60 -3.60 -6.98
N GLU A 127 0.92 -4.39 -8.00
CA GLU A 127 1.93 -4.00 -9.00
C GLU A 127 1.55 -2.71 -9.71
N ARG A 128 0.28 -2.58 -10.06
CA ARG A 128 -0.22 -1.36 -10.68
C ARG A 128 -0.06 -0.16 -9.74
N LEU A 129 -0.40 -0.35 -8.48
CA LEU A 129 -0.29 0.73 -7.49
C LEU A 129 1.17 1.10 -7.24
N GLN A 130 2.08 0.13 -7.26
CA GLN A 130 3.51 0.39 -7.16
C GLN A 130 4.00 1.31 -8.28
N LYS A 131 3.53 1.06 -9.50
CA LYS A 131 3.86 1.91 -10.66
C LYS A 131 3.25 3.30 -10.49
N ASP A 132 2.04 3.39 -9.95
CA ASP A 132 1.39 4.68 -9.70
C ASP A 132 2.18 5.50 -8.68
N LEU A 133 2.66 4.87 -7.61
CA LEU A 133 3.49 5.56 -6.61
C LEU A 133 4.79 6.08 -7.24
N ALA A 134 5.47 5.24 -8.03
CA ALA A 134 6.71 5.64 -8.68
C ALA A 134 6.49 6.82 -9.63
N ALA A 135 5.42 6.77 -10.43
CA ALA A 135 5.07 7.84 -11.35
C ALA A 135 4.71 9.14 -10.61
N TRP A 136 3.96 9.02 -9.51
CA TRP A 136 3.58 10.17 -8.70
C TRP A 136 4.81 10.85 -8.10
N LEU A 137 5.75 10.07 -7.57
CA LEU A 137 7.00 10.61 -7.02
C LEU A 137 7.79 11.34 -8.10
N LYS A 138 7.93 10.74 -9.27
CA LYS A 138 8.67 11.37 -10.37
C LYS A 138 8.05 12.69 -10.77
N ALA A 139 6.73 12.79 -10.78
CA ALA A 139 6.01 13.99 -11.19
C ALA A 139 5.94 15.06 -10.09
N LYS A 140 5.72 14.66 -8.83
CA LYS A 140 5.42 15.58 -7.74
C LYS A 140 6.56 15.76 -6.74
N ARG A 141 7.36 14.73 -6.53
CA ARG A 141 8.45 14.74 -5.56
C ARG A 141 9.66 14.02 -6.14
N PRO A 142 10.27 14.57 -7.20
CA PRO A 142 11.45 13.94 -7.80
C PRO A 142 12.62 13.80 -6.84
N ASP A 143 12.67 14.63 -5.80
CA ASP A 143 13.67 14.55 -4.73
C ASP A 143 13.55 13.24 -3.93
N LEU A 144 12.36 12.65 -3.87
CA LEU A 144 12.10 11.39 -3.16
C LEU A 144 12.05 10.18 -4.09
N ALA A 145 12.02 10.40 -5.40
CA ALA A 145 11.90 9.30 -6.37
C ALA A 145 13.13 8.40 -6.38
N PRO A 146 12.97 7.11 -6.71
CA PRO A 146 14.12 6.22 -6.88
C PRO A 146 15.09 6.79 -7.91
N LYS A 147 16.39 6.55 -7.70
CA LYS A 147 17.40 7.02 -8.63
C LYS A 147 17.26 6.29 -9.96
N ALA A 148 17.39 7.06 -11.07
CA ALA A 148 17.36 6.49 -12.41
C ALA A 148 18.51 5.51 -12.60
N GLY A 149 18.30 4.48 -13.42
CA GLY A 149 19.32 3.49 -13.75
C GLY A 149 19.50 2.38 -12.73
N LYS A 150 18.64 2.29 -11.77
CA LYS A 150 18.65 1.22 -10.75
C LYS A 150 17.68 0.11 -11.09
#